data_4d52d4ebe3fa9a39d5ea3dea3430831c
#
_entry.id   4d52d4ebe3fa9a39d5ea3dea3430831c
#
_cell.length_a   1.000
_cell.length_b   1.000
_cell.length_c   1.000
_cell.angle_alpha   90.00
_cell.angle_beta   90.00
_cell.angle_gamma   90.00
#
_symmetry.space_group_name_H-M   'P 1'
#
loop_
_entity.id
_entity.type
_entity.pdbx_description
1 polymer ?
#
loop_
_entity_poly.entity_id
_entity_poly.type
_entity_poly.pdbx_seq_one_letter_code
_entity_poly.pdbx_strand_id
1 'polypeptide(L)'
;MKKLSTLLFGLALSIGIYAQSNQFAITLKVDSAIASEPQKVYLYSMIERQMQLHDSLAIDSVNRIGTMHGSIPYEYNVNILFTRRGPQMVPVVVKNGDSISIHVGDEDDGFRTRFIDKVEGSPSTLEMVRYYQKHDSLRSQYSDLFSKMQTYNLTDEQRDSLKKLADQAKVKQLRYRLEYANTGKSPYCVIDVANDVFYSHRKHPSMSTYTEEEVDAMMNSLLTRFPDYPPMKAFVNDSTLGNYMSAESFAIWQNFELRRYSRRFQVENDDSIIKPLKVGDYMNLSLAGPGGNINYYRGKYVLVDFWASWCQPCMAQMENIRLAAEMFNEDLQVCMIGMDENRKQWWTTVKKMDMRNKDQSQTEHPYKIQHYRAFDDKTGKMYAGYHRLDIKTIPHNYLVDRSGRIIAKNISITLAIDKLKELIEKEKQQ
;
A
#
# COMPACT_ATOMS: atom_id res chain seq x y z
N MET A 1 -9.53 -65.30 -39.51
CA MET A 1 -10.36 -64.23 -39.06
C MET A 1 -9.91 -63.77 -37.67
N LYS A 2 -8.86 -63.11 -37.56
CA LYS A 2 -8.34 -62.41 -36.37
C LYS A 2 -7.37 -61.37 -36.89
N LYS A 3 -7.41 -60.16 -36.36
CA LYS A 3 -6.56 -58.99 -36.61
C LYS A 3 -7.23 -57.91 -37.54
N LEU A 4 -8.17 -57.16 -36.98
CA LEU A 4 -8.45 -55.77 -37.39
C LEU A 4 -9.23 -55.05 -36.27
N SER A 5 -8.61 -54.84 -35.11
CA SER A 5 -9.24 -54.05 -34.04
C SER A 5 -8.22 -53.45 -33.08
N THR A 6 -7.02 -53.06 -33.58
CA THR A 6 -6.01 -52.44 -32.73
C THR A 6 -5.32 -51.25 -33.39
N LEU A 7 -6.06 -50.44 -34.13
CA LEU A 7 -5.50 -49.24 -34.78
C LEU A 7 -6.44 -48.03 -34.78
N LEU A 8 -7.33 -47.95 -33.82
CA LEU A 8 -8.25 -46.82 -33.66
C LEU A 8 -8.23 -46.15 -32.29
N PHE A 9 -7.20 -46.44 -31.46
CA PHE A 9 -7.03 -45.85 -30.14
C PHE A 9 -5.85 -44.91 -30.03
N GLY A 10 -5.17 -44.62 -31.14
CA GLY A 10 -3.91 -43.83 -31.16
C GLY A 10 -4.01 -42.43 -31.77
N LEU A 11 -5.19 -41.94 -32.17
CA LEU A 11 -5.31 -40.63 -32.88
C LEU A 11 -6.36 -39.67 -32.30
N ALA A 12 -6.80 -39.91 -31.06
CA ALA A 12 -7.75 -39.03 -30.38
C ALA A 12 -7.12 -38.17 -29.28
N LEU A 13 -5.79 -38.07 -29.27
CA LEU A 13 -5.03 -37.36 -28.20
C LEU A 13 -4.19 -36.18 -28.71
N SER A 14 -4.49 -35.62 -29.88
CA SER A 14 -3.76 -34.45 -30.37
C SER A 14 -4.58 -33.40 -31.11
N ILE A 15 -5.90 -33.42 -30.98
CA ILE A 15 -6.68 -32.22 -31.26
C ILE A 15 -7.20 -31.68 -29.93
N GLY A 16 -6.28 -31.23 -29.09
CA GLY A 16 -6.55 -30.23 -28.10
C GLY A 16 -6.91 -28.96 -28.85
N ILE A 17 -8.19 -28.81 -29.13
CA ILE A 17 -8.76 -27.53 -29.53
C ILE A 17 -8.32 -26.54 -28.45
N TYR A 18 -7.34 -25.70 -28.76
CA TYR A 18 -7.14 -24.43 -28.10
C TYR A 18 -8.38 -23.56 -28.37
N ALA A 19 -9.48 -23.91 -27.78
CA ALA A 19 -10.49 -22.94 -27.45
C ALA A 19 -9.78 -22.01 -26.47
N GLN A 20 -9.35 -20.85 -26.94
CA GLN A 20 -8.91 -19.77 -26.07
C GLN A 20 -10.02 -19.62 -25.04
N SER A 21 -9.77 -20.04 -23.80
CA SER A 21 -10.79 -19.96 -22.77
C SER A 21 -11.07 -18.46 -22.60
N ASN A 22 -12.33 -18.06 -22.71
CA ASN A 22 -12.74 -16.67 -22.51
C ASN A 22 -12.60 -16.24 -21.03
N GLN A 23 -11.93 -17.03 -20.22
CA GLN A 23 -11.73 -16.82 -18.81
C GLN A 23 -10.26 -17.07 -18.43
N PHE A 24 -9.82 -16.44 -17.35
CA PHE A 24 -8.59 -16.76 -16.65
C PHE A 24 -8.92 -17.47 -15.33
N ALA A 25 -7.95 -18.18 -14.77
CA ALA A 25 -8.04 -18.83 -13.47
C ALA A 25 -6.86 -18.44 -12.58
N ILE A 26 -7.13 -18.16 -11.31
CA ILE A 26 -6.10 -17.89 -10.29
C ILE A 26 -6.26 -18.88 -9.15
N THR A 27 -5.29 -19.76 -9.00
CA THR A 27 -5.16 -20.62 -7.81
C THR A 27 -4.40 -19.85 -6.74
N LEU A 28 -5.12 -19.47 -5.70
CA LEU A 28 -4.59 -18.78 -4.54
C LEU A 28 -4.19 -19.78 -3.48
N LYS A 29 -2.96 -19.68 -2.99
CA LYS A 29 -2.47 -20.35 -1.79
C LYS A 29 -2.08 -19.29 -0.76
N VAL A 30 -2.48 -19.47 0.49
CA VAL A 30 -2.16 -18.52 1.57
C VAL A 30 -1.46 -19.21 2.74
N ASP A 31 -0.64 -18.46 3.44
CA ASP A 31 0.00 -18.93 4.66
C ASP A 31 -1.01 -19.16 5.80
N SER A 32 -0.61 -20.04 6.72
CA SER A 32 -1.44 -20.40 7.88
C SER A 32 -1.78 -19.20 8.75
N ALA A 33 -0.90 -18.23 8.84
CA ALA A 33 -1.12 -17.01 9.59
C ALA A 33 -2.26 -16.17 9.00
N ILE A 34 -2.35 -16.06 7.68
CA ILE A 34 -3.44 -15.36 6.96
C ILE A 34 -4.76 -16.10 7.13
N ALA A 35 -4.72 -17.42 7.06
CA ALA A 35 -5.90 -18.29 7.15
C ALA A 35 -6.25 -18.72 8.59
N SER A 36 -5.63 -18.14 9.60
CA SER A 36 -5.86 -18.47 11.01
C SER A 36 -7.30 -18.19 11.50
N GLU A 37 -7.98 -17.28 10.81
CA GLU A 37 -9.41 -16.99 11.01
C GLU A 37 -10.17 -17.19 9.69
N PRO A 38 -11.38 -17.79 9.70
CA PRO A 38 -12.20 -17.89 8.50
C PRO A 38 -12.48 -16.51 7.89
N GLN A 39 -12.22 -16.38 6.60
CA GLN A 39 -12.48 -15.14 5.87
C GLN A 39 -12.87 -15.40 4.42
N LYS A 40 -13.48 -14.41 3.80
CA LYS A 40 -13.79 -14.41 2.38
C LYS A 40 -12.77 -13.55 1.62
N VAL A 41 -12.31 -14.07 0.52
CA VAL A 41 -11.41 -13.39 -0.41
C VAL A 41 -12.19 -13.10 -1.68
N TYR A 42 -12.05 -11.90 -2.24
CA TYR A 42 -12.76 -11.48 -3.44
C TYR A 42 -11.77 -11.18 -4.57
N LEU A 43 -12.14 -11.60 -5.76
CA LEU A 43 -11.41 -11.29 -7.00
C LEU A 43 -12.19 -10.26 -7.81
N TYR A 44 -11.59 -9.11 -8.09
CA TYR A 44 -12.24 -8.03 -8.83
C TYR A 44 -11.26 -7.28 -9.74
N SER A 45 -11.79 -6.59 -10.73
CA SER A 45 -11.07 -5.62 -11.56
C SER A 45 -11.73 -4.25 -11.54
N MET A 46 -11.00 -3.24 -11.99
CA MET A 46 -11.48 -1.87 -12.15
C MET A 46 -11.20 -1.41 -13.58
N ILE A 47 -12.08 -1.75 -14.50
CA ILE A 47 -11.97 -1.39 -15.90
C ILE A 47 -12.89 -0.19 -16.17
N GLU A 48 -12.38 0.85 -16.83
CA GLU A 48 -13.12 2.08 -17.16
C GLU A 48 -13.84 2.71 -15.95
N ARG A 49 -13.17 2.68 -14.78
CA ARG A 49 -13.71 3.17 -13.50
C ARG A 49 -14.93 2.39 -12.99
N GLN A 50 -15.22 1.22 -13.56
CA GLN A 50 -16.25 0.33 -13.10
C GLN A 50 -15.64 -0.88 -12.38
N MET A 51 -16.10 -1.13 -11.15
CA MET A 51 -15.68 -2.32 -10.44
C MET A 51 -16.49 -3.52 -10.93
N GLN A 52 -15.77 -4.56 -11.35
CA GLN A 52 -16.31 -5.84 -11.73
C GLN A 52 -15.84 -6.90 -10.72
N LEU A 53 -16.77 -7.46 -9.96
CA LEU A 53 -16.51 -8.63 -9.14
C LEU A 53 -16.52 -9.86 -10.08
N HIS A 54 -15.43 -10.64 -10.03
CA HIS A 54 -15.30 -11.87 -10.81
C HIS A 54 -15.69 -13.09 -10.02
N ASP A 55 -15.11 -13.25 -8.82
CA ASP A 55 -15.29 -14.45 -8.02
C ASP A 55 -15.01 -14.19 -6.54
N SER A 56 -15.25 -15.18 -5.69
CA SER A 56 -14.90 -15.15 -4.29
C SER A 56 -14.58 -16.53 -3.74
N LEU A 57 -13.66 -16.59 -2.78
CA LEU A 57 -13.18 -17.80 -2.15
C LEU A 57 -13.25 -17.67 -0.64
N ALA A 58 -13.79 -18.70 0.03
CA ALA A 58 -13.71 -18.81 1.50
C ALA A 58 -12.40 -19.51 1.86
N ILE A 59 -11.63 -18.93 2.77
CA ILE A 59 -10.40 -19.52 3.29
C ILE A 59 -10.47 -19.60 4.82
N ASP A 60 -9.88 -20.65 5.38
CA ASP A 60 -9.75 -20.89 6.80
C ASP A 60 -8.48 -21.73 7.09
N SER A 61 -8.30 -22.13 8.35
CA SER A 61 -7.11 -22.92 8.78
C SER A 61 -6.94 -24.25 8.04
N VAL A 62 -8.02 -24.80 7.47
CA VAL A 62 -8.04 -26.06 6.70
C VAL A 62 -7.98 -25.76 5.20
N ASN A 63 -8.81 -24.85 4.72
CA ASN A 63 -8.98 -24.50 3.31
C ASN A 63 -8.11 -23.29 2.95
N ARG A 64 -6.82 -23.52 2.74
CA ARG A 64 -5.82 -22.48 2.43
C ARG A 64 -5.50 -22.35 0.95
N ILE A 65 -6.12 -23.17 0.12
CA ILE A 65 -5.91 -23.20 -1.34
C ILE A 65 -7.28 -23.23 -1.99
N GLY A 66 -7.45 -22.41 -3.03
CA GLY A 66 -8.63 -22.45 -3.86
C GLY A 66 -8.42 -21.70 -5.16
N THR A 67 -9.28 -21.95 -6.14
CA THR A 67 -9.20 -21.35 -7.47
C THR A 67 -10.37 -20.40 -7.67
N MET A 68 -10.06 -19.21 -8.15
CA MET A 68 -11.01 -18.18 -8.56
C MET A 68 -10.91 -17.97 -10.07
N HIS A 69 -12.03 -17.65 -10.70
CA HIS A 69 -12.14 -17.46 -12.14
C HIS A 69 -12.62 -16.05 -12.46
N GLY A 70 -12.26 -15.57 -13.65
CA GLY A 70 -12.72 -14.30 -14.13
C GLY A 70 -12.56 -14.14 -15.63
N SER A 71 -13.08 -13.04 -16.17
CA SER A 71 -12.94 -12.67 -17.56
C SER A 71 -12.65 -11.19 -17.68
N ILE A 72 -11.72 -10.81 -18.56
CA ILE A 72 -11.34 -9.44 -18.86
C ILE A 72 -11.22 -9.23 -20.37
N PRO A 73 -11.44 -8.01 -20.86
CA PRO A 73 -11.42 -7.76 -22.31
C PRO A 73 -10.01 -7.74 -22.92
N TYR A 74 -8.98 -7.49 -22.11
CA TYR A 74 -7.56 -7.42 -22.50
C TYR A 74 -6.67 -7.64 -21.28
N GLU A 75 -5.35 -7.76 -21.47
CA GLU A 75 -4.42 -7.87 -20.33
C GLU A 75 -4.62 -6.70 -19.37
N TYR A 76 -4.94 -7.00 -18.13
CA TYR A 76 -5.26 -6.00 -17.12
C TYR A 76 -4.96 -6.50 -15.71
N ASN A 77 -4.95 -5.57 -14.74
CA ASN A 77 -4.82 -5.90 -13.33
C ASN A 77 -6.16 -6.31 -12.74
N VAL A 78 -6.18 -7.47 -12.11
CA VAL A 78 -7.22 -7.86 -11.16
C VAL A 78 -6.64 -7.83 -9.75
N ASN A 79 -7.48 -7.70 -8.76
CA ASN A 79 -7.05 -7.59 -7.37
C ASN A 79 -7.70 -8.67 -6.53
N ILE A 80 -6.92 -9.30 -5.67
CA ILE A 80 -7.37 -10.22 -4.64
C ILE A 80 -7.49 -9.43 -3.35
N LEU A 81 -8.71 -9.27 -2.85
CA LEU A 81 -9.04 -8.53 -1.63
C LEU A 81 -9.26 -9.49 -0.47
N PHE A 82 -8.49 -9.33 0.59
CA PHE A 82 -8.66 -10.06 1.84
C PHE A 82 -9.56 -9.26 2.80
N THR A 83 -10.53 -9.91 3.41
CA THR A 83 -11.53 -9.20 4.24
C THR A 83 -11.13 -9.02 5.69
N ARG A 84 -10.22 -9.85 6.20
CA ARG A 84 -9.85 -9.84 7.63
C ARG A 84 -8.35 -9.76 7.83
N ARG A 85 -7.63 -10.82 7.55
CA ARG A 85 -6.21 -10.95 7.79
C ARG A 85 -5.45 -11.13 6.48
N GLY A 86 -4.24 -10.58 6.42
CA GLY A 86 -3.41 -10.60 5.23
C GLY A 86 -3.34 -9.23 4.54
N PRO A 87 -2.74 -9.19 3.35
CA PRO A 87 -2.66 -7.97 2.56
C PRO A 87 -4.06 -7.49 2.21
N GLN A 88 -4.30 -6.18 2.29
CA GLN A 88 -5.62 -5.66 1.89
C GLN A 88 -5.94 -5.99 0.44
N MET A 89 -4.92 -5.98 -0.42
CA MET A 89 -5.08 -6.13 -1.85
C MET A 89 -3.80 -6.69 -2.47
N VAL A 90 -3.94 -7.77 -3.22
CA VAL A 90 -2.86 -8.38 -4.00
C VAL A 90 -3.16 -8.17 -5.48
N PRO A 91 -2.37 -7.37 -6.20
CA PRO A 91 -2.55 -7.14 -7.63
C PRO A 91 -2.01 -8.32 -8.42
N VAL A 92 -2.73 -8.69 -9.47
CA VAL A 92 -2.36 -9.78 -10.40
C VAL A 92 -2.66 -9.32 -11.82
N VAL A 93 -1.65 -9.34 -12.69
CA VAL A 93 -1.85 -9.02 -14.10
C VAL A 93 -2.23 -10.27 -14.86
N VAL A 94 -3.39 -10.24 -15.49
CA VAL A 94 -4.01 -11.40 -16.15
C VAL A 94 -4.48 -11.06 -17.56
N LYS A 95 -4.63 -12.08 -18.38
CA LYS A 95 -5.39 -12.08 -19.63
C LYS A 95 -6.22 -13.35 -19.71
N ASN A 96 -7.27 -13.35 -20.51
CA ASN A 96 -8.06 -14.56 -20.72
C ASN A 96 -7.18 -15.68 -21.30
N GLY A 97 -7.36 -16.88 -20.78
CA GLY A 97 -6.53 -18.05 -21.06
C GLY A 97 -5.42 -18.31 -20.05
N ASP A 98 -5.12 -17.36 -19.17
CA ASP A 98 -4.12 -17.56 -18.14
C ASP A 98 -4.61 -18.55 -17.06
N SER A 99 -3.69 -19.43 -16.64
CA SER A 99 -3.84 -20.26 -15.44
C SER A 99 -2.68 -19.93 -14.50
N ILE A 100 -3.00 -19.20 -13.44
CA ILE A 100 -2.00 -18.58 -12.56
C ILE A 100 -2.04 -19.23 -11.18
N SER A 101 -0.88 -19.52 -10.63
CA SER A 101 -0.75 -19.94 -9.23
C SER A 101 -0.02 -18.85 -8.46
N ILE A 102 -0.62 -18.39 -7.34
CA ILE A 102 -0.05 -17.37 -6.48
C ILE A 102 -0.01 -17.88 -5.04
N HIS A 103 1.14 -17.76 -4.43
CA HIS A 103 1.32 -17.93 -3.00
C HIS A 103 1.42 -16.55 -2.33
N VAL A 104 0.57 -16.32 -1.34
CA VAL A 104 0.53 -15.08 -0.55
C VAL A 104 0.98 -15.40 0.85
N GLY A 105 2.13 -14.84 1.22
CA GLY A 105 2.74 -14.96 2.54
C GLY A 105 2.20 -13.94 3.52
N ASP A 106 2.52 -14.15 4.80
CA ASP A 106 2.16 -13.24 5.90
C ASP A 106 3.23 -12.16 6.14
N GLU A 107 4.35 -12.22 5.45
CA GLU A 107 5.42 -11.23 5.54
C GLU A 107 5.01 -9.95 4.85
N ASP A 108 4.61 -8.96 5.64
CA ASP A 108 4.35 -7.60 5.18
C ASP A 108 5.60 -6.73 5.39
N ASP A 109 6.34 -6.55 4.34
CA ASP A 109 7.48 -5.65 4.31
C ASP A 109 7.12 -4.24 3.80
N GLY A 110 5.81 -3.93 3.75
CA GLY A 110 5.27 -2.60 3.46
C GLY A 110 5.14 -2.27 1.97
N PHE A 111 5.42 -3.20 1.04
CA PHE A 111 5.29 -2.97 -0.38
C PHE A 111 4.14 -3.74 -1.02
N ARG A 112 3.55 -3.19 -2.08
CA ARG A 112 2.33 -3.71 -2.73
C ARG A 112 2.44 -5.15 -3.22
N THR A 113 3.64 -5.63 -3.52
CA THR A 113 3.88 -6.94 -4.11
C THR A 113 4.63 -7.90 -3.21
N ARG A 114 4.98 -7.51 -2.01
CA ARG A 114 5.81 -8.29 -1.08
C ARG A 114 5.06 -9.46 -0.45
N PHE A 115 3.73 -9.41 -0.44
CA PHE A 115 2.91 -10.55 -0.05
C PHE A 115 2.92 -11.69 -1.06
N ILE A 116 3.45 -11.45 -2.27
CA ILE A 116 3.49 -12.47 -3.31
C ILE A 116 4.85 -13.19 -3.20
N ASP A 117 4.88 -14.30 -2.48
CA ASP A 117 6.08 -15.11 -2.33
C ASP A 117 6.42 -15.86 -3.62
N LYS A 118 5.40 -16.30 -4.34
CA LYS A 118 5.56 -17.07 -5.56
C LYS A 118 4.43 -16.82 -6.55
N VAL A 119 4.81 -16.64 -7.81
CA VAL A 119 3.89 -16.52 -8.96
C VAL A 119 4.33 -17.47 -10.04
N GLU A 120 3.39 -18.26 -10.55
CA GLU A 120 3.57 -19.12 -11.72
C GLU A 120 2.42 -18.87 -12.70
N GLY A 121 2.67 -19.02 -14.00
CA GLY A 121 1.65 -18.90 -15.05
C GLY A 121 1.33 -17.46 -15.48
N SER A 122 1.95 -16.42 -14.89
CA SER A 122 1.78 -15.03 -15.34
C SER A 122 3.14 -14.32 -15.45
N PRO A 123 3.73 -14.27 -16.64
CA PRO A 123 4.94 -13.47 -16.88
C PRO A 123 4.74 -11.98 -16.55
N SER A 124 3.56 -11.44 -16.84
CA SER A 124 3.23 -10.03 -16.58
C SER A 124 3.15 -9.71 -15.08
N THR A 125 2.54 -10.60 -14.28
CA THR A 125 2.56 -10.44 -12.81
C THR A 125 3.99 -10.53 -12.26
N LEU A 126 4.78 -11.47 -12.75
CA LEU A 126 6.17 -11.60 -12.32
C LEU A 126 7.01 -10.37 -12.72
N GLU A 127 6.76 -9.81 -13.90
CA GLU A 127 7.37 -8.56 -14.35
C GLU A 127 6.98 -7.40 -13.44
N MET A 128 5.71 -7.28 -13.10
CA MET A 128 5.19 -6.28 -12.16
C MET A 128 5.85 -6.39 -10.78
N VAL A 129 5.93 -7.60 -10.23
CA VAL A 129 6.57 -7.85 -8.91
C VAL A 129 8.03 -7.41 -8.94
N ARG A 130 8.79 -7.80 -9.96
CA ARG A 130 10.20 -7.41 -10.11
C ARG A 130 10.39 -5.90 -10.25
N TYR A 131 9.51 -5.26 -11.01
CA TYR A 131 9.53 -3.80 -11.16
C TYR A 131 9.33 -3.12 -9.81
N TYR A 132 8.28 -3.47 -9.07
CA TYR A 132 7.99 -2.84 -7.78
C TYR A 132 9.08 -3.12 -6.74
N GLN A 133 9.59 -4.34 -6.64
CA GLN A 133 10.70 -4.66 -5.74
C GLN A 133 11.91 -3.74 -5.98
N LYS A 134 12.30 -3.56 -7.25
CA LYS A 134 13.40 -2.67 -7.61
C LYS A 134 13.07 -1.20 -7.38
N HIS A 135 11.90 -0.77 -7.84
CA HIS A 135 11.43 0.61 -7.68
C HIS A 135 11.37 1.01 -6.20
N ASP A 136 10.82 0.15 -5.36
CA ASP A 136 10.64 0.41 -3.93
C ASP A 136 11.98 0.40 -3.18
N SER A 137 12.89 -0.47 -3.56
CA SER A 137 14.28 -0.42 -3.05
C SER A 137 14.94 0.94 -3.34
N LEU A 138 14.73 1.50 -4.54
CA LEU A 138 15.25 2.82 -4.90
C LEU A 138 14.52 3.95 -4.14
N ARG A 139 13.22 3.81 -3.94
CA ARG A 139 12.40 4.74 -3.17
C ARG A 139 12.80 4.76 -1.69
N SER A 140 13.06 3.59 -1.10
CA SER A 140 13.51 3.47 0.28
C SER A 140 14.83 4.22 0.49
N GLN A 141 15.80 4.07 -0.42
CA GLN A 141 17.06 4.80 -0.35
C GLN A 141 16.86 6.32 -0.30
N TYR A 142 15.95 6.86 -1.12
CA TYR A 142 15.58 8.27 -1.07
C TYR A 142 14.91 8.64 0.25
N SER A 143 13.93 7.84 0.69
CA SER A 143 13.19 8.10 1.93
C SER A 143 14.08 8.07 3.17
N ASP A 144 15.05 7.16 3.22
CA ASP A 144 16.01 7.05 4.33
C ASP A 144 16.92 8.27 4.39
N LEU A 145 17.43 8.74 3.24
CA LEU A 145 18.24 9.94 3.17
C LEU A 145 17.44 11.19 3.55
N PHE A 146 16.20 11.28 3.04
CA PHE A 146 15.30 12.37 3.38
C PHE A 146 14.95 12.37 4.87
N SER A 147 14.73 11.20 5.47
CA SER A 147 14.49 11.04 6.91
C SER A 147 15.70 11.50 7.73
N LYS A 148 16.93 11.14 7.29
CA LYS A 148 18.17 11.58 7.94
C LYS A 148 18.34 13.10 7.89
N MET A 149 17.90 13.75 6.80
CA MET A 149 17.91 15.22 6.70
C MET A 149 16.99 15.92 7.69
N GLN A 150 15.99 15.22 8.22
CA GLN A 150 15.08 15.76 9.24
C GLN A 150 15.63 15.59 10.66
N THR A 151 16.82 15.02 10.84
CA THR A 151 17.46 14.92 12.15
C THR A 151 18.04 16.28 12.59
N TYR A 152 18.03 16.54 13.90
CA TYR A 152 18.19 17.90 14.45
C TYR A 152 19.64 18.37 14.54
N ASN A 153 20.59 17.51 14.76
CA ASN A 153 21.98 17.88 15.05
C ASN A 153 22.89 17.88 13.81
N LEU A 154 22.34 18.15 12.64
CA LEU A 154 23.13 18.23 11.42
C LEU A 154 23.70 19.65 11.25
N THR A 155 24.99 19.75 10.95
CA THR A 155 25.57 20.98 10.43
C THR A 155 24.99 21.28 9.03
N ASP A 156 25.09 22.54 8.60
CA ASP A 156 24.63 22.92 7.25
C ASP A 156 25.34 22.11 6.16
N GLU A 157 26.65 21.86 6.30
CA GLU A 157 27.43 21.02 5.40
C GLU A 157 26.95 19.57 5.35
N GLN A 158 26.59 19.00 6.52
CA GLN A 158 26.04 17.65 6.58
C GLN A 158 24.66 17.60 5.93
N ARG A 159 23.81 18.60 6.17
CA ARG A 159 22.49 18.72 5.56
C ARG A 159 22.58 18.85 4.05
N ASP A 160 23.47 19.68 3.52
CA ASP A 160 23.70 19.86 2.09
C ASP A 160 24.25 18.58 1.44
N SER A 161 25.14 17.86 2.13
CA SER A 161 25.64 16.57 1.65
C SER A 161 24.53 15.54 1.55
N LEU A 162 23.70 15.41 2.58
CA LEU A 162 22.55 14.50 2.57
C LEU A 162 21.53 14.88 1.50
N LYS A 163 21.26 16.18 1.31
CA LYS A 163 20.38 16.68 0.25
C LYS A 163 20.88 16.24 -1.12
N LYS A 164 22.16 16.44 -1.39
CA LYS A 164 22.78 16.01 -2.66
C LYS A 164 22.62 14.50 -2.89
N LEU A 165 22.83 13.68 -1.86
CA LEU A 165 22.63 12.24 -1.95
C LEU A 165 21.16 11.86 -2.17
N ALA A 166 20.24 12.53 -1.47
CA ALA A 166 18.80 12.32 -1.64
C ALA A 166 18.32 12.69 -3.05
N ASP A 167 18.80 13.83 -3.60
CA ASP A 167 18.49 14.23 -4.97
C ASP A 167 19.02 13.21 -5.99
N GLN A 168 20.23 12.68 -5.79
CA GLN A 168 20.77 11.62 -6.63
C GLN A 168 19.95 10.32 -6.55
N ALA A 169 19.54 9.92 -5.35
CA ALA A 169 18.71 8.73 -5.15
C ALA A 169 17.33 8.91 -5.81
N LYS A 170 16.73 10.09 -5.71
CA LYS A 170 15.48 10.43 -6.38
C LYS A 170 15.62 10.37 -7.91
N VAL A 171 16.66 10.96 -8.46
CA VAL A 171 16.95 10.90 -9.90
C VAL A 171 17.08 9.44 -10.35
N LYS A 172 17.82 8.61 -9.62
CA LYS A 172 17.98 7.19 -9.92
C LYS A 172 16.64 6.44 -9.95
N GLN A 173 15.76 6.72 -9.00
CA GLN A 173 14.40 6.14 -8.97
C GLN A 173 13.58 6.57 -10.21
N LEU A 174 13.59 7.86 -10.55
CA LEU A 174 12.84 8.39 -11.68
C LEU A 174 13.38 7.85 -13.02
N ARG A 175 14.72 7.79 -13.18
CA ARG A 175 15.34 7.19 -14.36
C ARG A 175 14.99 5.73 -14.55
N TYR A 176 14.89 4.96 -13.46
CA TYR A 176 14.42 3.57 -13.51
C TYR A 176 12.98 3.45 -14.01
N ARG A 177 12.09 4.38 -13.66
CA ARG A 177 10.71 4.41 -14.21
C ARG A 177 10.73 4.60 -15.73
N LEU A 178 11.48 5.57 -16.22
CA LEU A 178 11.62 5.84 -17.67
C LEU A 178 12.23 4.66 -18.42
N GLU A 179 13.27 4.06 -17.85
CA GLU A 179 13.91 2.85 -18.40
C GLU A 179 12.88 1.72 -18.52
N TYR A 180 12.12 1.46 -17.46
CA TYR A 180 11.12 0.41 -17.46
C TYR A 180 9.97 0.70 -18.45
N ALA A 181 9.50 1.92 -18.53
CA ALA A 181 8.50 2.32 -19.53
C ALA A 181 8.95 2.04 -20.96
N ASN A 182 10.26 2.18 -21.24
CA ASN A 182 10.84 1.90 -22.55
C ASN A 182 11.17 0.43 -22.81
N THR A 183 11.37 -0.40 -21.78
CA THR A 183 11.93 -1.76 -21.93
C THR A 183 11.01 -2.89 -21.44
N GLY A 184 10.04 -2.60 -20.58
CA GLY A 184 9.11 -3.59 -20.04
C GLY A 184 8.28 -4.25 -21.16
N LYS A 185 7.74 -5.44 -20.89
CA LYS A 185 7.07 -6.27 -21.89
C LYS A 185 5.55 -6.33 -21.74
N SER A 186 5.08 -6.25 -20.49
CA SER A 186 3.64 -6.25 -20.21
C SER A 186 3.02 -4.91 -20.60
N PRO A 187 2.07 -4.86 -21.55
CA PRO A 187 1.44 -3.60 -21.95
C PRO A 187 0.77 -2.90 -20.76
N TYR A 188 0.09 -3.65 -19.89
CA TYR A 188 -0.50 -3.08 -18.68
C TYR A 188 0.54 -2.41 -17.77
N CYS A 189 1.58 -3.16 -17.37
CA CYS A 189 2.59 -2.65 -16.43
C CYS A 189 3.37 -1.46 -16.99
N VAL A 190 3.72 -1.53 -18.26
CA VAL A 190 4.49 -0.48 -18.94
C VAL A 190 3.68 0.81 -19.05
N ILE A 191 2.41 0.72 -19.44
CA ILE A 191 1.54 1.89 -19.59
C ILE A 191 1.23 2.53 -18.23
N ASP A 192 1.04 1.71 -17.19
CA ASP A 192 0.87 2.20 -15.82
C ASP A 192 2.06 3.06 -15.37
N VAL A 193 3.28 2.57 -15.58
CA VAL A 193 4.51 3.30 -15.24
C VAL A 193 4.73 4.52 -16.14
N ALA A 194 4.47 4.40 -17.43
CA ALA A 194 4.59 5.51 -18.37
C ALA A 194 3.63 6.66 -18.05
N ASN A 195 2.44 6.32 -17.59
CA ASN A 195 1.47 7.31 -17.11
C ASN A 195 2.02 8.10 -15.92
N ASP A 196 2.69 7.44 -14.98
CA ASP A 196 3.37 8.12 -13.86
C ASP A 196 4.48 9.07 -14.35
N VAL A 197 5.29 8.65 -15.34
CA VAL A 197 6.33 9.49 -15.95
C VAL A 197 5.71 10.73 -16.60
N PHE A 198 4.72 10.52 -17.44
CA PHE A 198 4.03 11.59 -18.15
C PHE A 198 3.34 12.58 -17.20
N TYR A 199 2.60 12.08 -16.23
CA TYR A 199 1.91 12.90 -15.23
C TYR A 199 2.89 13.73 -14.41
N SER A 200 3.99 13.11 -13.95
CA SER A 200 5.02 13.81 -13.18
C SER A 200 5.66 14.93 -13.99
N HIS A 201 5.89 14.72 -15.30
CA HIS A 201 6.46 15.71 -16.20
C HIS A 201 5.49 16.88 -16.46
N ARG A 202 4.24 16.57 -16.79
CA ARG A 202 3.24 17.59 -17.17
C ARG A 202 2.72 18.43 -15.99
N LYS A 203 2.50 17.85 -14.81
CA LYS A 203 2.00 18.58 -13.64
C LYS A 203 3.08 19.30 -12.85
N HIS A 204 4.28 18.78 -12.85
CA HIS A 204 5.38 19.31 -12.06
C HIS A 204 6.66 19.43 -12.89
N PRO A 205 6.66 20.19 -13.99
CA PRO A 205 7.81 20.26 -14.89
C PRO A 205 9.08 20.76 -14.19
N SER A 206 8.96 21.69 -13.23
CA SER A 206 10.08 22.19 -12.43
C SER A 206 10.67 21.16 -11.45
N MET A 207 9.94 20.09 -11.14
CA MET A 207 10.36 18.99 -10.27
C MET A 207 10.66 17.72 -11.06
N SER A 208 10.36 17.70 -12.35
CA SER A 208 10.63 16.60 -13.26
C SER A 208 12.11 16.53 -13.60
N THR A 209 12.64 15.33 -13.63
CA THR A 209 14.00 15.05 -14.15
C THR A 209 13.97 14.56 -15.60
N TYR A 210 12.77 14.49 -16.19
CA TYR A 210 12.55 14.09 -17.58
C TYR A 210 12.55 15.32 -18.48
N THR A 211 13.11 15.19 -19.69
CA THR A 211 12.97 16.20 -20.75
C THR A 211 11.74 15.92 -21.60
N GLU A 212 11.26 16.91 -22.34
CA GLU A 212 10.14 16.74 -23.26
C GLU A 212 10.47 15.69 -24.34
N GLU A 213 11.70 15.71 -24.87
CA GLU A 213 12.16 14.74 -25.86
C GLU A 213 12.17 13.31 -25.32
N GLU A 214 12.54 13.12 -24.06
CA GLU A 214 12.50 11.78 -23.41
C GLU A 214 11.08 11.27 -23.25
N VAL A 215 10.15 12.15 -22.88
CA VAL A 215 8.73 11.78 -22.73
C VAL A 215 8.12 11.49 -24.10
N ASP A 216 8.39 12.30 -25.10
CA ASP A 216 7.91 12.07 -26.47
C ASP A 216 8.48 10.79 -27.08
N ALA A 217 9.77 10.50 -26.85
CA ALA A 217 10.39 9.26 -27.31
C ALA A 217 9.77 8.03 -26.61
N MET A 218 9.52 8.12 -25.31
CA MET A 218 8.80 7.08 -24.57
C MET A 218 7.41 6.84 -25.17
N MET A 219 6.65 7.91 -25.42
CA MET A 219 5.31 7.81 -25.99
C MET A 219 5.31 7.15 -27.38
N ASN A 220 6.21 7.56 -28.25
CA ASN A 220 6.36 6.97 -29.58
C ASN A 220 6.76 5.49 -29.50
N SER A 221 7.63 5.14 -28.55
CA SER A 221 7.98 3.74 -28.28
C SER A 221 6.76 2.91 -27.87
N LEU A 222 5.89 3.43 -27.00
CA LEU A 222 4.70 2.74 -26.55
C LEU A 222 3.70 2.51 -27.69
N LEU A 223 3.49 3.52 -28.53
CA LEU A 223 2.63 3.42 -29.71
C LEU A 223 3.11 2.37 -30.70
N THR A 224 4.44 2.24 -30.85
CA THR A 224 5.05 1.24 -31.73
C THR A 224 4.97 -0.17 -31.15
N ARG A 225 5.15 -0.31 -29.85
CA ARG A 225 5.21 -1.62 -29.16
C ARG A 225 3.83 -2.21 -28.87
N PHE A 226 2.84 -1.37 -28.57
CA PHE A 226 1.51 -1.79 -28.14
C PHE A 226 0.37 -1.13 -28.95
N PRO A 227 0.42 -1.13 -30.31
CA PRO A 227 -0.53 -0.38 -31.13
C PRO A 227 -1.98 -0.87 -30.97
N ASP A 228 -2.14 -2.15 -30.64
CA ASP A 228 -3.46 -2.79 -30.52
C ASP A 228 -3.96 -2.89 -29.10
N TYR A 229 -3.20 -2.48 -28.12
CA TYR A 229 -3.65 -2.50 -26.73
C TYR A 229 -4.72 -1.42 -26.50
N PRO A 230 -5.97 -1.78 -26.11
CA PRO A 230 -7.09 -0.83 -26.05
C PRO A 230 -6.85 0.44 -25.23
N PRO A 231 -6.22 0.41 -24.06
CA PRO A 231 -5.87 1.62 -23.35
C PRO A 231 -4.93 2.55 -24.11
N MET A 232 -4.01 2.01 -24.95
CA MET A 232 -3.16 2.85 -25.82
C MET A 232 -3.96 3.53 -26.93
N LYS A 233 -4.94 2.83 -27.51
CA LYS A 233 -5.83 3.42 -28.53
C LYS A 233 -6.67 4.55 -27.96
N ALA A 234 -7.20 4.37 -26.75
CA ALA A 234 -7.91 5.42 -26.01
C ALA A 234 -7.01 6.62 -25.72
N PHE A 235 -5.75 6.36 -25.37
CA PHE A 235 -4.73 7.36 -25.09
C PHE A 235 -4.42 8.25 -26.31
N VAL A 236 -4.27 7.67 -27.50
CA VAL A 236 -4.01 8.41 -28.75
C VAL A 236 -5.18 9.30 -29.15
N ASN A 237 -6.41 8.83 -28.89
CA ASN A 237 -7.64 9.55 -29.27
C ASN A 237 -8.05 10.62 -28.27
N ASP A 238 -7.58 10.50 -27.04
CA ASP A 238 -7.86 11.48 -25.99
C ASP A 238 -6.54 12.17 -25.59
N SER A 239 -6.34 13.39 -26.06
CA SER A 239 -5.16 14.22 -25.76
C SER A 239 -4.99 14.53 -24.26
N THR A 240 -5.80 13.95 -23.41
CA THR A 240 -5.79 14.07 -21.96
C THR A 240 -5.48 12.76 -21.28
N LEU A 241 -4.22 12.37 -21.26
CA LEU A 241 -3.70 11.32 -20.34
C LEU A 241 -4.07 11.56 -18.87
N GLY A 242 -4.51 12.74 -18.53
CA GLY A 242 -4.96 13.08 -17.18
C GLY A 242 -6.17 12.28 -16.67
N ASN A 243 -6.77 11.44 -17.52
CA ASN A 243 -7.85 10.52 -17.13
C ASN A 243 -7.37 9.13 -16.73
N TYR A 244 -6.13 8.75 -17.02
CA TYR A 244 -5.52 7.52 -16.54
C TYR A 244 -4.83 7.84 -15.21
N MET A 245 -5.43 7.37 -14.14
CA MET A 245 -4.82 7.49 -12.81
C MET A 245 -3.59 6.55 -12.73
N SER A 246 -2.48 7.03 -12.18
CA SER A 246 -1.36 6.16 -11.84
C SER A 246 -1.81 5.00 -10.95
N ALA A 247 -1.09 3.89 -10.94
CA ALA A 247 -1.40 2.76 -10.07
C ALA A 247 -1.48 3.20 -8.60
N GLU A 248 -0.70 4.20 -8.20
CA GLU A 248 -0.71 4.76 -6.85
C GLU A 248 -1.97 5.60 -6.58
N SER A 249 -2.31 6.49 -7.49
CA SER A 249 -3.55 7.27 -7.42
C SER A 249 -4.78 6.38 -7.56
N PHE A 250 -4.68 5.36 -8.41
CA PHE A 250 -5.72 4.37 -8.62
C PHE A 250 -5.93 3.47 -7.40
N ALA A 251 -4.86 3.04 -6.71
CA ALA A 251 -4.98 2.28 -5.47
C ALA A 251 -5.61 3.09 -4.34
N ILE A 252 -5.31 4.39 -4.24
CA ILE A 252 -5.96 5.31 -3.32
C ILE A 252 -7.46 5.43 -3.66
N TRP A 253 -7.77 5.58 -4.95
CA TRP A 253 -9.15 5.65 -5.43
C TRP A 253 -9.89 4.32 -5.30
N GLN A 254 -9.25 3.18 -5.61
CA GLN A 254 -9.81 1.85 -5.37
C GLN A 254 -10.16 1.63 -3.91
N ASN A 255 -9.30 2.03 -2.99
CA ASN A 255 -9.60 1.97 -1.56
C ASN A 255 -10.81 2.84 -1.18
N PHE A 256 -10.97 3.98 -1.85
CA PHE A 256 -12.13 4.85 -1.65
C PHE A 256 -13.41 4.25 -2.25
N GLU A 257 -13.36 3.73 -3.48
CA GLU A 257 -14.52 3.12 -4.15
C GLU A 257 -14.90 1.77 -3.55
N LEU A 258 -13.95 0.94 -3.13
CA LEU A 258 -14.23 -0.30 -2.39
C LEU A 258 -15.01 -0.02 -1.11
N ARG A 259 -14.68 1.05 -0.39
CA ARG A 259 -15.42 1.49 0.80
C ARG A 259 -16.80 2.01 0.45
N ARG A 260 -16.97 2.63 -0.72
CA ARG A 260 -18.26 3.09 -1.22
C ARG A 260 -19.11 1.93 -1.74
N TYR A 261 -18.46 0.92 -2.34
CA TYR A 261 -19.10 -0.26 -2.90
C TYR A 261 -19.50 -1.26 -1.84
N SER A 262 -18.69 -1.49 -0.82
CA SER A 262 -19.08 -2.30 0.35
C SER A 262 -20.32 -1.73 1.10
N ARG A 263 -20.60 -0.42 0.91
CA ARG A 263 -21.86 0.19 1.36
C ARG A 263 -23.01 0.05 0.36
N ARG A 264 -22.72 -0.15 -0.94
CA ARG A 264 -23.72 -0.25 -2.02
C ARG A 264 -24.21 -1.67 -2.25
N PHE A 265 -23.33 -2.65 -2.22
CA PHE A 265 -23.74 -4.00 -1.97
C PHE A 265 -24.04 -4.05 -0.47
N GLN A 266 -25.29 -4.04 -0.12
CA GLN A 266 -25.76 -4.68 1.08
C GLN A 266 -25.31 -6.13 1.00
N VAL A 267 -24.03 -6.39 1.25
CA VAL A 267 -23.61 -7.62 1.88
C VAL A 267 -24.45 -7.57 3.15
N GLU A 268 -25.53 -8.33 3.14
CA GLU A 268 -26.46 -8.47 4.25
C GLU A 268 -25.66 -8.37 5.52
N ASN A 269 -26.01 -7.42 6.38
CA ASN A 269 -25.43 -7.05 7.65
C ASN A 269 -24.52 -8.13 8.25
N ASP A 270 -23.39 -8.38 7.60
CA ASP A 270 -22.32 -9.13 8.21
C ASP A 270 -21.48 -8.10 8.95
N ASP A 271 -21.92 -7.74 10.17
CA ASP A 271 -21.14 -6.98 11.14
C ASP A 271 -19.76 -7.60 11.38
N SER A 272 -19.52 -8.80 10.82
CA SER A 272 -18.24 -9.51 10.86
C SER A 272 -17.16 -8.90 9.97
N ILE A 273 -17.49 -8.01 9.01
CA ILE A 273 -16.50 -7.38 8.09
C ILE A 273 -15.69 -6.28 8.80
N ILE A 274 -16.18 -5.74 9.91
CA ILE A 274 -15.47 -4.72 10.69
C ILE A 274 -15.14 -5.29 12.07
N LYS A 275 -14.28 -6.30 12.14
CA LYS A 275 -13.72 -6.66 13.45
C LYS A 275 -12.69 -5.63 13.88
N PRO A 276 -12.75 -5.17 15.14
CA PRO A 276 -11.74 -4.32 15.74
C PRO A 276 -10.37 -4.97 15.65
N LEU A 277 -9.36 -4.18 15.32
CA LEU A 277 -7.98 -4.63 15.31
C LEU A 277 -7.55 -5.14 16.68
N LYS A 278 -6.84 -6.28 16.69
CA LYS A 278 -6.31 -6.94 17.88
C LYS A 278 -4.79 -6.91 17.89
N VAL A 279 -4.21 -7.22 19.05
CA VAL A 279 -2.78 -7.52 19.15
C VAL A 279 -2.45 -8.71 18.24
N GLY A 280 -1.40 -8.58 17.43
CA GLY A 280 -0.99 -9.52 16.41
C GLY A 280 -1.45 -9.18 15.00
N ASP A 281 -2.49 -8.34 14.82
CA ASP A 281 -2.94 -7.89 13.50
C ASP A 281 -1.98 -6.84 12.93
N TYR A 282 -1.90 -6.78 11.60
CA TYR A 282 -1.22 -5.68 10.94
C TYR A 282 -2.05 -4.39 11.01
N MET A 283 -1.41 -3.32 11.44
CA MET A 283 -2.03 -2.02 11.42
C MET A 283 -1.85 -1.36 10.05
N ASN A 284 -2.91 -1.38 9.25
CA ASN A 284 -2.97 -0.63 8.00
C ASN A 284 -3.93 0.55 8.18
N LEU A 285 -3.36 1.69 8.52
CA LEU A 285 -4.11 2.92 8.82
C LEU A 285 -3.72 4.01 7.84
N SER A 286 -4.68 4.50 7.06
CA SER A 286 -4.51 5.71 6.27
C SER A 286 -4.55 6.92 7.20
N LEU A 287 -3.47 7.69 7.18
CA LEU A 287 -3.33 8.94 7.92
C LEU A 287 -3.81 10.09 7.05
N ALA A 288 -4.58 11.00 7.62
CA ALA A 288 -5.06 12.17 6.92
C ALA A 288 -3.92 13.19 6.75
N GLY A 289 -3.48 13.43 5.52
CA GLY A 289 -2.46 14.44 5.20
C GLY A 289 -1.28 13.90 4.39
N PRO A 290 -0.20 14.67 4.25
CA PRO A 290 0.94 14.34 3.36
C PRO A 290 1.69 13.06 3.71
N GLY A 291 1.50 12.50 4.89
CA GLY A 291 2.12 11.26 5.36
C GLY A 291 1.39 9.97 4.97
N GLY A 292 0.22 10.07 4.39
CA GLY A 292 -0.57 9.06 3.68
C GLY A 292 -0.91 7.76 4.40
N ASN A 293 0.01 7.03 4.99
CA ASN A 293 -0.27 5.72 5.60
C ASN A 293 0.78 5.38 6.67
N ILE A 294 0.35 4.71 7.72
CA ILE A 294 1.23 4.26 8.81
C ILE A 294 2.36 3.33 8.31
N ASN A 295 2.15 2.63 7.20
CA ASN A 295 3.15 1.77 6.59
C ASN A 295 4.42 2.52 6.11
N TYR A 296 4.37 3.85 5.98
CA TYR A 296 5.57 4.65 5.71
C TYR A 296 6.61 4.60 6.85
N TYR A 297 6.18 4.18 8.05
CA TYR A 297 7.04 4.08 9.22
C TYR A 297 7.55 2.67 9.49
N ARG A 298 7.43 1.75 8.53
CA ARG A 298 8.03 0.41 8.61
C ARG A 298 9.54 0.49 8.90
N GLY A 299 10.03 -0.44 9.69
CA GLY A 299 11.38 -0.40 10.22
C GLY A 299 11.52 0.39 11.52
N LYS A 300 10.44 1.06 11.97
CA LYS A 300 10.36 1.72 13.28
C LYS A 300 9.20 1.13 14.09
N TYR A 301 9.29 1.24 15.40
CA TYR A 301 8.12 1.13 16.26
C TYR A 301 7.22 2.33 16.01
N VAL A 302 5.91 2.16 16.08
CA VAL A 302 4.95 3.26 15.92
C VAL A 302 3.98 3.29 17.10
N LEU A 303 3.93 4.41 17.79
CA LEU A 303 2.88 4.70 18.76
C LEU A 303 1.79 5.51 18.06
N VAL A 304 0.60 4.95 17.93
CA VAL A 304 -0.59 5.63 17.41
C VAL A 304 -1.48 5.97 18.59
N ASP A 305 -1.64 7.26 18.89
CA ASP A 305 -2.45 7.72 20.03
C ASP A 305 -3.63 8.57 19.55
N PHE A 306 -4.82 8.23 20.03
CA PHE A 306 -6.08 8.91 19.73
C PHE A 306 -6.44 9.82 20.90
N TRP A 307 -6.55 11.10 20.61
CA TRP A 307 -6.75 12.16 21.61
C TRP A 307 -7.70 13.24 21.11
N ALA A 308 -8.10 14.14 21.99
CA ALA A 308 -8.81 15.35 21.60
C ALA A 308 -8.43 16.53 22.53
N SER A 309 -8.57 17.75 22.05
CA SER A 309 -8.24 18.97 22.79
C SER A 309 -9.07 19.15 24.10
N TRP A 310 -10.25 18.57 24.13
CA TRP A 310 -11.17 18.58 25.28
C TRP A 310 -11.00 17.36 26.20
N CYS A 311 -10.15 16.40 25.84
CA CYS A 311 -9.90 15.18 26.62
C CYS A 311 -8.83 15.42 27.68
N GLN A 312 -9.21 15.72 28.92
CA GLN A 312 -8.25 15.95 30.01
C GLN A 312 -7.31 14.78 30.26
N PRO A 313 -7.75 13.51 30.34
CA PRO A 313 -6.84 12.37 30.50
C PRO A 313 -5.83 12.25 29.35
N CYS A 314 -6.24 12.58 28.11
CA CYS A 314 -5.34 12.60 26.97
C CYS A 314 -4.25 13.68 27.15
N MET A 315 -4.64 14.87 27.60
CA MET A 315 -3.69 15.97 27.84
C MET A 315 -2.70 15.64 28.95
N ALA A 316 -3.12 14.89 29.98
CA ALA A 316 -2.27 14.49 31.09
C ALA A 316 -1.14 13.53 30.67
N GLN A 317 -1.33 12.71 29.61
CA GLN A 317 -0.30 11.77 29.14
C GLN A 317 0.65 12.37 28.08
N MET A 318 0.40 13.58 27.59
CA MET A 318 1.20 14.19 26.50
C MET A 318 2.69 14.32 26.86
N GLU A 319 3.00 14.62 28.10
CA GLU A 319 4.39 14.70 28.55
C GLU A 319 5.10 13.35 28.48
N ASN A 320 4.44 12.27 28.87
CA ASN A 320 4.99 10.92 28.74
C ASN A 320 5.14 10.49 27.28
N ILE A 321 4.22 10.89 26.38
CA ILE A 321 4.33 10.65 24.94
C ILE A 321 5.55 11.38 24.39
N ARG A 322 5.76 12.62 24.78
CA ARG A 322 6.93 13.42 24.41
C ARG A 322 8.22 12.76 24.90
N LEU A 323 8.25 12.33 26.15
CA LEU A 323 9.38 11.63 26.72
C LEU A 323 9.70 10.33 25.95
N ALA A 324 8.68 9.55 25.59
CA ALA A 324 8.86 8.36 24.75
C ALA A 324 9.45 8.69 23.38
N ALA A 325 8.94 9.73 22.73
CA ALA A 325 9.44 10.18 21.42
C ALA A 325 10.89 10.67 21.49
N GLU A 326 11.28 11.31 22.57
CA GLU A 326 12.65 11.77 22.81
C GLU A 326 13.61 10.61 23.12
N MET A 327 13.22 9.71 24.02
CA MET A 327 14.03 8.56 24.43
C MET A 327 14.32 7.60 23.28
N PHE A 328 13.38 7.44 22.37
CA PHE A 328 13.46 6.48 21.25
C PHE A 328 13.45 7.17 19.88
N ASN A 329 14.02 8.35 19.79
CA ASN A 329 13.98 9.20 18.59
C ASN A 329 14.33 8.48 17.28
N GLU A 330 15.31 7.56 17.30
CA GLU A 330 15.71 6.80 16.11
C GLU A 330 14.79 5.60 15.85
N ASP A 331 14.20 5.04 16.88
CA ASP A 331 13.48 3.77 16.86
C ASP A 331 11.96 3.92 16.83
N LEU A 332 11.43 5.05 17.34
CA LEU A 332 9.99 5.28 17.52
C LEU A 332 9.49 6.42 16.62
N GLN A 333 8.36 6.19 15.96
CA GLN A 333 7.52 7.22 15.37
C GLN A 333 6.25 7.37 16.21
N VAL A 334 5.87 8.59 16.53
CA VAL A 334 4.59 8.88 17.20
C VAL A 334 3.62 9.52 16.23
N CYS A 335 2.42 8.96 16.11
CA CYS A 335 1.32 9.45 15.31
C CYS A 335 0.14 9.82 16.22
N MET A 336 -0.07 11.12 16.41
CA MET A 336 -1.13 11.68 17.24
C MET A 336 -2.37 11.95 16.41
N ILE A 337 -3.45 11.21 16.63
CA ILE A 337 -4.69 11.30 15.87
C ILE A 337 -5.73 12.12 16.65
N GLY A 338 -5.96 13.35 16.24
CA GLY A 338 -6.94 14.22 16.88
C GLY A 338 -8.38 13.86 16.52
N MET A 339 -9.20 13.61 17.54
CA MET A 339 -10.63 13.26 17.44
C MET A 339 -11.54 14.50 17.56
N ASP A 340 -10.98 15.68 17.39
CA ASP A 340 -11.72 16.93 17.38
C ASP A 340 -12.46 17.12 16.04
N GLU A 341 -13.77 17.33 16.09
CA GLU A 341 -14.55 17.75 14.90
C GLU A 341 -14.16 19.16 14.47
N ASN A 342 -13.89 20.04 15.43
CA ASN A 342 -13.50 21.41 15.17
C ASN A 342 -11.99 21.53 14.87
N ARG A 343 -11.66 21.73 13.58
CA ARG A 343 -10.28 21.89 13.11
C ARG A 343 -9.54 23.03 13.80
N LYS A 344 -10.18 24.17 14.02
CA LYS A 344 -9.55 25.34 14.63
C LYS A 344 -9.13 25.06 16.09
N GLN A 345 -10.01 24.40 16.82
CA GLN A 345 -9.75 24.01 18.22
C GLN A 345 -8.58 23.00 18.30
N TRP A 346 -8.64 21.94 17.47
CA TRP A 346 -7.56 20.98 17.36
C TRP A 346 -6.22 21.64 17.02
N TRP A 347 -6.18 22.47 15.95
CA TRP A 347 -4.96 23.12 15.50
C TRP A 347 -4.39 24.10 16.53
N THR A 348 -5.25 24.83 17.24
CA THR A 348 -4.82 25.72 18.32
C THR A 348 -4.15 24.94 19.45
N THR A 349 -4.66 23.74 19.78
CA THR A 349 -4.08 22.90 20.82
C THR A 349 -2.75 22.28 20.36
N VAL A 350 -2.69 21.79 19.11
CA VAL A 350 -1.42 21.31 18.52
C VAL A 350 -0.35 22.40 18.60
N LYS A 351 -0.67 23.62 18.12
CA LYS A 351 0.28 24.75 18.21
C LYS A 351 0.74 25.06 19.64
N LYS A 352 -0.16 25.00 20.61
CA LYS A 352 0.21 25.22 22.01
C LYS A 352 1.16 24.12 22.53
N MET A 353 0.97 22.87 22.11
CA MET A 353 1.89 21.77 22.42
C MET A 353 3.26 22.00 21.78
N ASP A 354 3.30 22.40 20.53
CA ASP A 354 4.54 22.73 19.82
C ASP A 354 5.24 23.95 20.38
N MET A 355 4.52 24.98 20.81
CA MET A 355 5.08 26.19 21.40
C MET A 355 5.69 25.94 22.77
N ARG A 356 5.11 25.07 23.60
CA ARG A 356 5.75 24.68 24.88
C ARG A 356 7.13 24.01 24.66
N ASN A 357 7.29 23.39 23.52
CA ASN A 357 8.57 22.77 23.15
C ASN A 357 9.61 23.81 22.70
N LYS A 358 9.17 24.95 22.13
CA LYS A 358 10.09 26.04 21.71
C LYS A 358 10.70 26.84 22.88
N ASP A 359 9.96 26.95 23.96
CA ASP A 359 10.45 27.72 25.13
C ASP A 359 11.52 27.00 25.96
N GLN A 360 11.68 25.70 25.79
CA GLN A 360 12.63 24.90 26.58
C GLN A 360 13.93 24.54 25.86
N SER A 361 14.01 24.72 24.56
CA SER A 361 15.26 24.54 23.83
C SER A 361 15.30 25.50 22.64
N GLN A 362 16.45 26.15 22.46
CA GLN A 362 16.77 26.89 21.22
C GLN A 362 16.95 25.98 20.03
N THR A 363 16.62 24.69 20.16
CA THR A 363 16.68 23.67 19.12
C THR A 363 15.27 23.33 18.65
N GLU A 364 15.05 23.39 17.35
CA GLU A 364 13.86 22.89 16.67
C GLU A 364 13.57 21.45 17.09
N HIS A 365 12.32 21.08 17.27
CA HIS A 365 11.79 19.84 17.86
C HIS A 365 12.64 18.57 17.67
N PRO A 366 13.19 17.98 18.74
CA PRO A 366 14.10 16.83 18.65
C PRO A 366 13.40 15.49 18.43
N TYR A 367 12.07 15.41 18.40
CA TYR A 367 11.34 14.16 18.36
C TYR A 367 10.33 14.08 17.21
N LYS A 368 10.13 12.85 16.72
CA LYS A 368 9.25 12.58 15.57
C LYS A 368 7.81 12.37 16.02
N ILE A 369 7.12 13.46 16.38
CA ILE A 369 5.68 13.45 16.62
C ILE A 369 4.98 14.06 15.44
N GLN A 370 4.07 13.29 14.80
CA GLN A 370 3.25 13.74 13.70
C GLN A 370 1.80 13.87 14.17
N HIS A 371 1.17 14.99 13.82
CA HIS A 371 -0.21 15.27 14.16
C HIS A 371 -1.13 15.11 12.98
N TYR A 372 -2.14 14.28 13.13
CA TYR A 372 -3.18 14.00 12.16
C TYR A 372 -4.55 14.30 12.76
N ARG A 373 -5.54 14.52 11.94
CA ARG A 373 -6.92 14.65 12.39
C ARG A 373 -7.79 13.52 11.83
N ALA A 374 -8.67 12.97 12.65
CA ALA A 374 -9.54 11.85 12.24
C ALA A 374 -10.65 12.28 11.25
N PHE A 375 -10.91 13.57 11.09
CA PHE A 375 -12.00 14.10 10.29
C PHE A 375 -11.49 14.80 9.02
N ASP A 376 -12.19 14.57 7.93
CA ASP A 376 -11.97 15.24 6.65
C ASP A 376 -12.41 16.72 6.73
N ASP A 377 -11.56 17.63 6.30
CA ASP A 377 -11.78 19.07 6.38
C ASP A 377 -12.91 19.58 5.48
N LYS A 378 -13.23 18.85 4.41
CA LYS A 378 -14.25 19.28 3.43
C LYS A 378 -15.63 18.73 3.79
N THR A 379 -15.68 17.51 4.29
CA THR A 379 -16.94 16.80 4.55
C THR A 379 -17.34 16.80 6.02
N GLY A 380 -16.42 17.12 6.94
CA GLY A 380 -16.60 17.01 8.39
C GLY A 380 -16.80 15.58 8.89
N LYS A 381 -16.63 14.57 8.03
CA LYS A 381 -16.83 13.18 8.38
C LYS A 381 -15.52 12.53 8.80
N MET A 382 -15.60 11.60 9.75
CA MET A 382 -14.46 10.78 10.14
C MET A 382 -14.01 9.93 8.95
N TYR A 383 -12.70 9.86 8.72
CA TYR A 383 -12.12 8.98 7.70
C TYR A 383 -12.45 7.51 8.00
N ALA A 384 -12.90 6.79 6.99
CA ALA A 384 -13.42 5.42 7.13
C ALA A 384 -12.42 4.44 7.76
N GLY A 385 -11.10 4.65 7.59
CA GLY A 385 -10.06 3.83 8.21
C GLY A 385 -10.12 3.77 9.73
N TYR A 386 -10.60 4.84 10.37
CA TYR A 386 -10.69 4.91 11.82
C TYR A 386 -11.87 4.13 12.40
N HIS A 387 -12.92 3.86 11.61
CA HIS A 387 -14.05 3.04 12.06
C HIS A 387 -13.64 1.59 12.39
N ARG A 388 -12.62 1.05 11.70
CA ARG A 388 -12.10 -0.32 11.95
C ARG A 388 -11.38 -0.45 13.29
N LEU A 389 -11.01 0.66 13.90
CA LEU A 389 -10.24 0.65 15.13
C LEU A 389 -11.12 0.48 16.37
N ASP A 390 -12.44 0.54 16.22
CA ASP A 390 -13.44 0.41 17.31
C ASP A 390 -13.10 1.28 18.52
N ILE A 391 -12.76 2.55 18.25
CA ILE A 391 -12.39 3.50 19.30
C ILE A 391 -13.67 4.02 19.95
N LYS A 392 -13.97 3.52 21.12
CA LYS A 392 -15.19 3.90 21.91
C LYS A 392 -14.90 5.02 22.89
N THR A 393 -13.68 5.09 23.36
CA THR A 393 -13.23 6.09 24.37
C THR A 393 -11.81 6.54 24.05
N ILE A 394 -11.47 7.76 24.45
CA ILE A 394 -10.12 8.29 24.42
C ILE A 394 -9.68 8.66 25.84
N PRO A 395 -8.38 8.57 26.18
CA PRO A 395 -7.25 8.17 25.32
C PRO A 395 -7.34 6.72 24.87
N HIS A 396 -6.90 6.44 23.64
CA HIS A 396 -6.82 5.11 23.06
C HIS A 396 -5.55 5.01 22.22
N ASN A 397 -4.79 3.94 22.37
CA ASN A 397 -3.56 3.82 21.60
C ASN A 397 -3.27 2.40 21.13
N TYR A 398 -2.37 2.35 20.14
CA TYR A 398 -1.77 1.14 19.63
C TYR A 398 -0.26 1.32 19.61
N LEU A 399 0.48 0.31 20.06
CA LEU A 399 1.90 0.18 19.83
C LEU A 399 2.11 -0.86 18.73
N VAL A 400 2.84 -0.47 17.69
CA VAL A 400 3.07 -1.26 16.47
C VAL A 400 4.56 -1.52 16.36
N ASP A 401 4.96 -2.74 16.02
CA ASP A 401 6.34 -3.13 15.82
C ASP A 401 6.90 -2.68 14.45
N ARG A 402 8.18 -2.93 14.21
CA ARG A 402 8.89 -2.58 12.98
C ARG A 402 8.31 -3.24 11.73
N SER A 403 7.70 -4.43 11.89
CA SER A 403 7.00 -5.12 10.82
C SER A 403 5.60 -4.57 10.56
N GLY A 404 5.07 -3.73 11.48
CA GLY A 404 3.74 -3.14 11.47
C GLY A 404 2.66 -3.96 12.14
N ARG A 405 3.03 -4.93 12.97
CA ARG A 405 2.07 -5.67 13.78
C ARG A 405 1.78 -4.90 15.07
N ILE A 406 0.53 -4.92 15.49
CA ILE A 406 0.10 -4.38 16.77
C ILE A 406 0.65 -5.28 17.88
N ILE A 407 1.53 -4.74 18.71
CA ILE A 407 2.11 -5.45 19.87
C ILE A 407 1.52 -5.05 21.21
N ALA A 408 0.74 -3.97 21.23
CA ALA A 408 -0.07 -3.57 22.37
C ALA A 408 -1.24 -2.66 21.95
N LYS A 409 -2.32 -2.70 22.71
CA LYS A 409 -3.51 -1.86 22.55
C LYS A 409 -3.93 -1.32 23.92
N ASN A 410 -4.28 -0.03 24.00
CA ASN A 410 -4.66 0.65 25.23
C ASN A 410 -3.63 0.47 26.37
N ILE A 411 -2.36 0.52 26.03
CA ILE A 411 -1.26 0.42 26.95
C ILE A 411 -1.01 1.81 27.58
N SER A 412 -0.70 1.88 28.88
CA SER A 412 -0.23 3.14 29.45
C SER A 412 1.11 3.54 28.81
N ILE A 413 1.34 4.83 28.62
CA ILE A 413 2.56 5.30 27.95
C ILE A 413 3.83 4.89 28.70
N THR A 414 3.76 4.83 30.03
CA THR A 414 4.88 4.34 30.85
C THR A 414 5.20 2.87 30.54
N LEU A 415 4.19 2.02 30.47
CA LEU A 415 4.38 0.61 30.08
C LEU A 415 4.82 0.45 28.64
N ALA A 416 4.40 1.36 27.73
CA ALA A 416 4.88 1.37 26.35
C ALA A 416 6.37 1.70 26.29
N ILE A 417 6.85 2.64 27.11
CA ILE A 417 8.26 2.98 27.25
C ILE A 417 9.06 1.76 27.73
N ASP A 418 8.61 1.09 28.77
CA ASP A 418 9.30 -0.09 29.32
C ASP A 418 9.35 -1.23 28.29
N LYS A 419 8.25 -1.48 27.58
CA LYS A 419 8.19 -2.47 26.52
C LYS A 419 9.12 -2.14 25.36
N LEU A 420 9.21 -0.88 24.96
CA LEU A 420 10.13 -0.44 23.90
C LEU A 420 11.59 -0.63 24.32
N LYS A 421 11.95 -0.29 25.57
CA LYS A 421 13.31 -0.56 26.09
C LYS A 421 13.67 -2.03 25.95
N GLU A 422 12.81 -2.91 26.46
CA GLU A 422 13.04 -4.36 26.41
C GLU A 422 13.23 -4.87 24.98
N LEU A 423 12.37 -4.44 24.05
CA LEU A 423 12.42 -4.89 22.67
C LEU A 423 13.68 -4.40 21.94
N ILE A 424 14.01 -3.10 22.08
CA ILE A 424 15.18 -2.50 21.45
C ILE A 424 16.49 -3.07 22.02
N GLU A 425 16.53 -3.36 23.33
CA GLU A 425 17.69 -4.00 23.94
C GLU A 425 17.90 -5.43 23.43
N LYS A 426 16.82 -6.20 23.27
CA LYS A 426 16.89 -7.54 22.67
C LYS A 426 17.37 -7.52 21.22
N GLU A 427 16.94 -6.56 20.42
CA GLU A 427 17.38 -6.40 19.03
C GLU A 427 18.88 -6.07 18.92
N LYS A 428 19.43 -5.31 19.88
CA LYS A 428 20.86 -4.98 19.92
C LYS A 428 21.77 -6.15 20.34
N GLN A 429 21.19 -7.21 20.91
CA GLN A 429 21.92 -8.41 21.34
C GLN A 429 21.93 -9.52 20.29
N GLN A 430 21.13 -9.38 19.23
CA GLN A 430 21.08 -10.29 18.06
C GLN A 430 21.94 -9.78 16.92
#